data_df68dcb91973af523d7cf549a1ac658a
#
_entry.id   df68dcb91973af523d7cf549a1ac658a
#
_cell.length_a   1.000
_cell.length_b   1.000
_cell.length_c   1.000
_cell.angle_alpha   90.00
_cell.angle_beta   90.00
_cell.angle_gamma   90.00
#
_symmetry.space_group_name_H-M   'P 1'
#
loop_
_entity.id
_entity.type
_entity.pdbx_description
1 polymer ?
#
loop_
_entity_poly.entity_id
_entity_poly.type
_entity_poly.pdbx_seq_one_letter_code
_entity_poly.pdbx_strand_id
1 'polypeptide(L)'
;MAAPSLASYDGSAGVLVDTNIWVDCIDSESAWHNWAVEQLQACSEKSPLHINLIIYTELLVPEPDVHALDALLDVYDTQRSPLPWSCGALAAKAFGLYRRRGGARLLPLPDFFIGAHAAVANLTVLTRDRAGYVTYFPRLAVLAPEVLGG
;
A
#
# COMPACT_ATOMS: atom_id res chain seq x y z
N MET A 1 8.52 -18.32 -5.93
CA MET A 1 8.96 -17.12 -6.66
C MET A 1 9.19 -15.99 -5.66
N ALA A 2 10.38 -15.42 -5.69
CA ALA A 2 10.68 -14.29 -4.81
C ALA A 2 9.80 -13.10 -5.19
N ALA A 3 9.30 -12.37 -4.19
CA ALA A 3 8.58 -11.13 -4.45
C ALA A 3 9.53 -10.14 -5.16
N PRO A 4 9.03 -9.30 -6.10
CA PRO A 4 9.87 -8.32 -6.75
C PRO A 4 10.48 -7.36 -5.74
N SER A 5 11.72 -7.03 -5.92
CA SER A 5 12.39 -5.96 -5.18
C SER A 5 12.27 -4.64 -5.95
N LEU A 6 12.56 -3.54 -5.29
CA LEU A 6 12.59 -2.24 -5.95
C LEU A 6 13.57 -2.22 -7.13
N ALA A 7 14.68 -2.98 -7.03
CA ALA A 7 15.65 -3.07 -8.11
C ALA A 7 15.09 -3.76 -9.35
N SER A 8 14.12 -4.66 -9.19
CA SER A 8 13.51 -5.38 -10.31
C SER A 8 12.20 -4.77 -10.80
N TYR A 9 11.73 -3.70 -10.16
CA TYR A 9 10.49 -3.03 -10.57
C TYR A 9 10.71 -2.28 -11.89
N ASP A 10 9.96 -2.68 -12.91
CA ASP A 10 10.11 -2.12 -14.26
C ASP A 10 9.06 -1.06 -14.64
N GLY A 11 8.12 -0.77 -13.75
CA GLY A 11 7.06 0.19 -14.00
C GLY A 11 5.92 -0.35 -14.87
N SER A 12 5.87 -1.64 -15.16
CA SER A 12 4.84 -2.24 -16.02
C SER A 12 3.44 -2.20 -15.43
N ALA A 13 3.32 -2.02 -14.11
CA ALA A 13 2.04 -1.87 -13.40
C ALA A 13 2.06 -0.59 -12.58
N GLY A 14 0.88 0.01 -12.38
CA GLY A 14 0.73 1.11 -11.44
C GLY A 14 1.02 0.67 -10.02
N VAL A 15 1.26 1.62 -9.13
CA VAL A 15 1.62 1.35 -7.73
C VAL A 15 0.54 1.90 -6.80
N LEU A 16 -0.05 1.01 -6.00
CA LEU A 16 -0.91 1.41 -4.88
C LEU A 16 -0.02 1.62 -3.65
N VAL A 17 0.01 2.85 -3.16
CA VAL A 17 0.88 3.23 -2.05
C VAL A 17 0.13 3.05 -0.74
N ASP A 18 0.62 2.15 0.11
CA ASP A 18 0.01 1.86 1.41
C ASP A 18 0.10 3.06 2.35
N THR A 19 -0.81 3.12 3.30
CA THR A 19 -0.91 4.20 4.29
C THR A 19 0.41 4.45 5.01
N ASN A 20 1.13 3.39 5.42
CA ASN A 20 2.39 3.55 6.17
C ASN A 20 3.45 4.33 5.39
N ILE A 21 3.49 4.22 4.08
CA ILE A 21 4.44 4.97 3.23
C ILE A 21 4.12 6.46 3.24
N TRP A 22 2.83 6.80 3.08
CA TRP A 22 2.41 8.19 3.13
C TRP A 22 2.68 8.81 4.51
N VAL A 23 2.41 8.06 5.59
CA VAL A 23 2.69 8.52 6.95
C VAL A 23 4.17 8.82 7.13
N ASP A 24 5.06 7.93 6.67
CA ASP A 24 6.51 8.15 6.75
C ASP A 24 6.97 9.35 5.89
N CYS A 25 6.30 9.58 4.76
CA CYS A 25 6.57 10.74 3.93
C CYS A 25 6.16 12.05 4.62
N ILE A 26 5.04 12.04 5.33
CA ILE A 26 4.53 13.23 6.04
C ILE A 26 5.35 13.51 7.31
N ASP A 27 5.72 12.48 8.04
CA ASP A 27 6.44 12.59 9.31
C ASP A 27 7.95 12.64 9.08
N SER A 28 8.50 13.86 9.08
CA SER A 28 9.95 14.07 8.91
C SER A 28 10.82 13.46 10.01
N GLU A 29 10.23 13.12 11.16
CA GLU A 29 10.92 12.47 12.27
C GLU A 29 10.93 10.95 12.15
N SER A 30 10.17 10.38 11.22
CA SER A 30 10.18 8.93 10.99
C SER A 30 11.56 8.46 10.54
N ALA A 31 11.99 7.33 11.11
CA ALA A 31 13.22 6.66 10.66
C ALA A 31 13.14 6.23 9.19
N TRP A 32 11.93 6.11 8.66
CA TRP A 32 11.66 5.70 7.29
C TRP A 32 11.38 6.86 6.34
N HIS A 33 11.45 8.10 6.83
CA HIS A 33 11.08 9.28 6.04
C HIS A 33 11.86 9.36 4.71
N ASN A 34 13.17 9.31 4.77
CA ASN A 34 14.00 9.42 3.57
C ASN A 34 13.74 8.27 2.59
N TRP A 35 13.64 7.06 3.12
CA TRP A 35 13.33 5.89 2.30
C TRP A 35 11.98 6.03 1.59
N ALA A 36 10.94 6.47 2.33
CA ALA A 36 9.59 6.65 1.77
C ALA A 36 9.59 7.70 0.64
N VAL A 37 10.23 8.83 0.86
CA VAL A 37 10.33 9.90 -0.14
C VAL A 37 11.06 9.41 -1.40
N GLU A 38 12.17 8.69 -1.23
CA GLU A 38 12.93 8.13 -2.35
C GLU A 38 12.10 7.12 -3.16
N GLN A 39 11.33 6.27 -2.46
CA GLN A 39 10.51 5.26 -3.15
C GLN A 39 9.34 5.89 -3.89
N LEU A 40 8.66 6.85 -3.28
CA LEU A 40 7.58 7.57 -3.94
C LEU A 40 8.07 8.25 -5.22
N GLN A 41 9.20 8.90 -5.16
CA GLN A 41 9.78 9.56 -6.33
C GLN A 41 10.17 8.55 -7.40
N ALA A 42 10.90 7.51 -7.04
CA ALA A 42 11.36 6.50 -7.99
C ALA A 42 10.19 5.77 -8.67
N CYS A 43 9.17 5.40 -7.91
CA CYS A 43 7.98 4.76 -8.47
C CYS A 43 7.20 5.70 -9.37
N SER A 44 7.03 6.96 -8.96
CA SER A 44 6.26 7.95 -9.74
C SER A 44 6.89 8.25 -11.10
N GLU A 45 8.20 8.11 -11.22
CA GLU A 45 8.91 8.29 -12.49
C GLU A 45 8.66 7.15 -13.49
N LYS A 46 8.28 5.97 -12.99
CA LYS A 46 8.09 4.77 -13.81
C LYS A 46 6.63 4.49 -14.15
N SER A 47 5.71 4.83 -13.25
CA SER A 47 4.30 4.51 -13.43
C SER A 47 3.42 5.38 -12.54
N PRO A 48 2.10 5.42 -12.79
CA PRO A 48 1.18 6.16 -11.92
C PRO A 48 1.18 5.60 -10.50
N LEU A 49 1.18 6.50 -9.53
CA LEU A 49 0.84 6.17 -8.15
C LEU A 49 -0.68 6.23 -7.98
N HIS A 50 -1.21 5.33 -7.16
CA HIS A 50 -2.63 5.23 -6.89
C HIS A 50 -2.90 5.34 -5.39
N ILE A 51 -4.03 5.95 -5.05
CA ILE A 51 -4.60 5.96 -3.71
C ILE A 51 -6.08 5.60 -3.83
N ASN A 52 -6.60 4.90 -2.83
CA ASN A 52 -8.03 4.62 -2.74
C ASN A 52 -8.65 5.32 -1.53
N LEU A 53 -9.96 5.24 -1.42
CA LEU A 53 -10.71 5.90 -0.36
C LEU A 53 -10.32 5.39 1.04
N ILE A 54 -9.98 4.12 1.16
CA ILE A 54 -9.56 3.52 2.45
C ILE A 54 -8.29 4.20 2.95
N ILE A 55 -7.26 4.25 2.10
CA ILE A 55 -5.96 4.87 2.44
C ILE A 55 -6.14 6.36 2.72
N TYR A 56 -6.88 7.04 1.86
CA TYR A 56 -7.17 8.47 1.99
C TYR A 56 -7.82 8.77 3.35
N THR A 57 -8.80 7.97 3.73
CA THR A 57 -9.50 8.13 5.02
C THR A 57 -8.56 7.88 6.20
N GLU A 58 -7.74 6.83 6.13
CA GLU A 58 -6.77 6.53 7.18
C GLU A 58 -5.78 7.69 7.41
N LEU A 59 -5.37 8.36 6.33
CA LEU A 59 -4.45 9.49 6.42
C LEU A 59 -5.09 10.73 7.04
N LEU A 60 -6.41 10.88 6.93
CA LEU A 60 -7.15 12.01 7.49
C LEU A 60 -7.56 11.81 8.95
N VAL A 61 -7.50 10.58 9.48
CA VAL A 61 -7.94 10.30 10.85
C VAL A 61 -7.06 11.01 11.89
N PRO A 62 -5.73 10.95 11.82
CA PRO A 62 -4.88 11.64 12.80
C PRO A 62 -4.97 13.16 12.69
N GLU A 63 -5.03 13.68 11.48
CA GLU A 63 -5.05 15.11 11.20
C GLU A 63 -5.90 15.39 9.95
N PRO A 64 -7.13 15.86 10.11
CA PRO A 64 -8.07 16.00 9.00
C PRO A 64 -7.83 17.24 8.13
N ASP A 65 -6.59 17.45 7.69
CA ASP A 65 -6.22 18.55 6.80
C ASP A 65 -6.29 18.08 5.35
N VAL A 66 -7.47 18.21 4.75
CA VAL A 66 -7.72 17.81 3.37
C VAL A 66 -6.82 18.57 2.39
N HIS A 67 -6.61 19.86 2.60
CA HIS A 67 -5.77 20.68 1.73
C HIS A 67 -4.31 20.20 1.71
N ALA A 68 -3.75 19.91 2.88
CA ALA A 68 -2.37 19.45 2.97
C ALA A 68 -2.22 18.08 2.31
N LEU A 69 -3.18 17.18 2.54
CA LEU A 69 -3.14 15.84 1.93
C LEU A 69 -3.28 15.93 0.41
N ASP A 70 -4.24 16.69 -0.09
CA ASP A 70 -4.44 16.85 -1.53
C ASP A 70 -3.20 17.45 -2.20
N ALA A 71 -2.55 18.43 -1.57
CA ALA A 71 -1.32 19.02 -2.09
C ALA A 71 -0.18 17.97 -2.17
N LEU A 72 -0.05 17.10 -1.16
CA LEU A 72 0.94 16.03 -1.17
C LEU A 72 0.68 15.04 -2.30
N LEU A 73 -0.57 14.63 -2.49
CA LEU A 73 -0.94 13.71 -3.57
C LEU A 73 -0.64 14.33 -4.94
N ASP A 74 -0.86 15.63 -5.10
CA ASP A 74 -0.58 16.35 -6.34
C ASP A 74 0.93 16.44 -6.64
N VAL A 75 1.78 16.52 -5.62
CA VAL A 75 3.24 16.51 -5.82
C VAL A 75 3.69 15.29 -6.61
N TYR A 76 3.09 14.13 -6.35
CA TYR A 76 3.42 12.87 -7.00
C TYR A 76 2.44 12.49 -8.12
N ASP A 77 1.57 13.40 -8.51
CA ASP A 77 0.54 13.16 -9.53
C ASP A 77 -0.28 11.89 -9.26
N THR A 78 -0.65 11.69 -8.00
CA THR A 78 -1.30 10.47 -7.53
C THR A 78 -2.74 10.39 -8.03
N GLN A 79 -3.09 9.24 -8.60
CA GLN A 79 -4.44 8.99 -9.11
C GLN A 79 -5.34 8.43 -8.01
N ARG A 80 -6.54 9.00 -7.91
CA ARG A 80 -7.58 8.53 -7.00
C ARG A 80 -8.38 7.45 -7.68
N SER A 81 -8.21 6.20 -7.24
CA SER A 81 -8.81 5.03 -7.89
C SER A 81 -10.02 4.56 -7.09
N PRO A 82 -11.18 4.40 -7.73
CA PRO A 82 -12.33 3.80 -7.06
C PRO A 82 -12.02 2.38 -6.60
N LEU A 83 -12.57 1.99 -5.47
CA LEU A 83 -12.44 0.63 -4.96
C LEU A 83 -13.38 -0.28 -5.77
N PRO A 84 -12.87 -1.26 -6.54
CA PRO A 84 -13.74 -2.15 -7.31
C PRO A 84 -14.62 -3.01 -6.40
N TRP A 85 -15.86 -3.22 -6.78
CA TRP A 85 -16.79 -4.07 -6.02
C TRP A 85 -16.29 -5.52 -5.89
N SER A 86 -15.57 -6.04 -6.89
CA SER A 86 -14.95 -7.36 -6.84
C SER A 86 -13.95 -7.52 -5.70
N CYS A 87 -13.43 -6.43 -5.14
CA CYS A 87 -12.57 -6.48 -3.96
C CYS A 87 -13.28 -7.05 -2.74
N GLY A 88 -14.60 -6.88 -2.64
CA GLY A 88 -15.37 -7.35 -1.49
C GLY A 88 -15.24 -8.84 -1.26
N ALA A 89 -15.44 -9.64 -2.31
CA ALA A 89 -15.33 -11.09 -2.20
C ALA A 89 -13.91 -11.55 -1.87
N LEU A 90 -12.91 -10.94 -2.51
CA LEU A 90 -11.50 -11.29 -2.26
C LEU A 90 -11.05 -10.89 -0.87
N ALA A 91 -11.44 -9.70 -0.40
CA ALA A 91 -11.14 -9.24 0.95
C ALA A 91 -11.79 -10.15 2.00
N ALA A 92 -13.04 -10.55 1.78
CA ALA A 92 -13.77 -11.46 2.68
C ALA A 92 -13.07 -12.82 2.77
N LYS A 93 -12.61 -13.36 1.65
CA LYS A 93 -11.87 -14.63 1.63
C LYS A 93 -10.56 -14.53 2.41
N ALA A 94 -9.80 -13.48 2.20
CA ALA A 94 -8.52 -13.26 2.90
C ALA A 94 -8.73 -13.05 4.40
N PHE A 95 -9.73 -12.28 4.78
CA PHE A 95 -10.10 -12.05 6.17
C PHE A 95 -10.56 -13.35 6.85
N GLY A 96 -11.33 -14.19 6.15
CA GLY A 96 -11.74 -15.50 6.66
C GLY A 96 -10.53 -16.41 6.92
N LEU A 97 -9.56 -16.41 6.02
CA LEU A 97 -8.31 -17.15 6.21
C LEU A 97 -7.51 -16.64 7.42
N TYR A 98 -7.43 -15.34 7.59
CA TYR A 98 -6.80 -14.72 8.75
C TYR A 98 -7.45 -15.20 10.07
N ARG A 99 -8.77 -15.18 10.14
CA ARG A 99 -9.51 -15.65 11.34
C ARG A 99 -9.28 -17.13 11.60
N ARG A 100 -9.26 -17.96 10.56
CA ARG A 100 -9.02 -19.41 10.71
C ARG A 100 -7.59 -19.73 11.18
N ARG A 101 -6.63 -18.86 10.91
CA ARG A 101 -5.26 -19.01 11.40
C ARG A 101 -5.06 -18.51 12.84
N GLY A 102 -6.13 -18.25 13.56
CA GLY A 102 -6.08 -17.83 14.97
C GLY A 102 -5.75 -16.35 15.13
N GLY A 103 -6.12 -15.53 14.17
CA GLY A 103 -6.01 -14.08 14.25
C GLY A 103 -6.82 -13.58 15.44
N ALA A 104 -6.19 -13.50 16.61
CA ALA A 104 -6.80 -13.03 17.84
C ALA A 104 -6.91 -11.50 17.86
N ARG A 105 -6.20 -10.82 17.02
CA ARG A 105 -6.36 -9.37 16.81
C ARG A 105 -7.39 -9.14 15.75
N LEU A 106 -8.24 -8.17 15.99
CA LEU A 106 -8.99 -7.53 14.93
C LEU A 106 -7.96 -6.82 14.04
N LEU A 107 -7.37 -7.55 13.08
CA LEU A 107 -6.67 -6.87 12.01
C LEU A 107 -7.68 -5.95 11.36
N PRO A 108 -7.28 -4.70 11.14
CA PRO A 108 -8.19 -3.76 10.51
C PRO A 108 -8.59 -4.30 9.14
N LEU A 109 -9.88 -4.50 8.95
CA LEU A 109 -10.46 -4.85 7.66
C LEU A 109 -9.90 -4.00 6.50
N PRO A 110 -9.53 -2.72 6.71
CA PRO A 110 -8.88 -1.90 5.68
C PRO A 110 -7.71 -2.56 4.96
N ASP A 111 -6.81 -3.24 5.65
CA ASP A 111 -5.64 -3.87 5.02
C ASP A 111 -6.03 -4.95 4.01
N PHE A 112 -7.12 -5.67 4.29
CA PHE A 112 -7.63 -6.69 3.37
C PHE A 112 -8.23 -6.06 2.11
N PHE A 113 -8.87 -4.89 2.24
CA PHE A 113 -9.35 -4.14 1.08
C PHE A 113 -8.22 -3.55 0.24
N ILE A 114 -7.15 -3.08 0.86
CA ILE A 114 -5.99 -2.54 0.14
C ILE A 114 -5.34 -3.66 -0.69
N GLY A 115 -5.09 -4.81 -0.08
CA GLY A 115 -4.54 -5.97 -0.78
C GLY A 115 -5.44 -6.48 -1.90
N ALA A 116 -6.74 -6.58 -1.63
CA ALA A 116 -7.72 -7.01 -2.63
C ALA A 116 -7.81 -6.04 -3.81
N HIS A 117 -7.78 -4.73 -3.54
CA HIS A 117 -7.79 -3.71 -4.60
C HIS A 117 -6.59 -3.88 -5.52
N ALA A 118 -5.40 -3.97 -4.95
CA ALA A 118 -4.18 -4.15 -5.75
C ALA A 118 -4.24 -5.44 -6.58
N ALA A 119 -4.71 -6.54 -5.99
CA ALA A 119 -4.81 -7.82 -6.68
C ALA A 119 -5.80 -7.75 -7.87
N VAL A 120 -6.98 -7.17 -7.66
CA VAL A 120 -8.02 -7.07 -8.68
C VAL A 120 -7.62 -6.11 -9.80
N ALA A 121 -7.01 -4.98 -9.46
CA ALA A 121 -6.61 -3.95 -10.42
C ALA A 121 -5.21 -4.18 -11.01
N ASN A 122 -4.55 -5.27 -10.65
CA ASN A 122 -3.19 -5.61 -11.10
C ASN A 122 -2.17 -4.51 -10.77
N LEU A 123 -2.28 -3.95 -9.57
CA LEU A 123 -1.36 -2.94 -9.06
C LEU A 123 -0.30 -3.59 -8.18
N THR A 124 0.89 -3.00 -8.17
CA THR A 124 1.93 -3.35 -7.20
C THR A 124 1.69 -2.56 -5.92
N VAL A 125 1.85 -3.16 -4.75
CA VAL A 125 1.72 -2.45 -3.47
C VAL A 125 3.09 -1.99 -2.99
N LEU A 126 3.23 -0.71 -2.71
CA LEU A 126 4.39 -0.15 -2.02
C LEU A 126 4.05 -0.04 -0.52
N THR A 127 4.77 -0.77 0.32
CA THR A 127 4.48 -0.89 1.75
C THR A 127 5.73 -1.24 2.55
N ARG A 128 5.72 -0.98 3.85
CA ARG A 128 6.72 -1.52 4.78
C ARG A 128 6.37 -2.92 5.29
N ASP A 129 5.12 -3.34 5.11
CA ASP A 129 4.62 -4.62 5.65
C ASP A 129 4.44 -5.68 4.55
N ARG A 130 5.56 -6.20 4.07
CA ARG A 130 5.53 -7.29 3.08
C ARG A 130 4.76 -8.51 3.57
N ALA A 131 5.05 -8.94 4.78
CA ALA A 131 4.51 -10.19 5.32
C ALA A 131 2.99 -10.18 5.42
N GLY A 132 2.40 -9.07 5.85
CA GLY A 132 0.95 -8.94 5.94
C GLY A 132 0.25 -9.12 4.60
N TYR A 133 0.85 -8.60 3.52
CA TYR A 133 0.25 -8.71 2.18
C TYR A 133 0.49 -10.07 1.53
N VAL A 134 1.72 -10.57 1.50
CA VAL A 134 2.03 -11.82 0.79
C VAL A 134 1.40 -13.04 1.46
N THR A 135 1.17 -12.99 2.76
CA THR A 135 0.54 -14.09 3.49
C THR A 135 -0.90 -14.32 3.01
N TYR A 136 -1.66 -13.26 2.77
CA TYR A 136 -3.08 -13.34 2.41
C TYR A 136 -3.35 -13.10 0.94
N PHE A 137 -2.36 -12.56 0.21
CA PHE A 137 -2.44 -12.31 -1.23
C PHE A 137 -1.14 -12.79 -1.90
N PRO A 138 -0.93 -14.12 -2.00
CA PRO A 138 0.37 -14.67 -2.39
C PRO A 138 0.81 -14.34 -3.83
N ARG A 139 -0.13 -13.92 -4.69
CA ARG A 139 0.18 -13.52 -6.07
C ARG A 139 0.45 -12.03 -6.23
N LEU A 140 0.28 -11.26 -5.15
CA LEU A 140 0.42 -9.82 -5.20
C LEU A 140 1.89 -9.43 -5.34
N ALA A 141 2.18 -8.50 -6.25
CA ALA A 141 3.49 -7.87 -6.33
C ALA A 141 3.62 -6.82 -5.23
N VAL A 142 4.66 -6.95 -4.41
CA VAL A 142 4.89 -6.07 -3.26
C VAL A 142 6.29 -5.49 -3.33
N LEU A 143 6.37 -4.16 -3.25
CA LEU A 143 7.62 -3.42 -3.07
C LEU A 143 7.74 -3.02 -1.60
N ALA A 144 8.76 -3.49 -0.94
CA ALA A 144 8.99 -3.23 0.47
C ALA A 144 10.49 -3.15 0.75
N PRO A 145 10.90 -2.56 1.88
CA PRO A 145 12.30 -2.55 2.25
C PRO A 145 12.83 -3.97 2.36
N GLU A 146 14.07 -4.18 1.92
CA GLU A 146 14.73 -5.45 2.17
C GLU A 146 14.95 -5.57 3.69
N VAL A 147 14.51 -6.68 4.26
CA VAL A 147 14.90 -7.02 5.61
C VAL A 147 16.39 -7.35 5.51
N LEU A 148 17.23 -6.41 5.95
CA LEU A 148 18.65 -6.71 6.16
C LEU A 148 18.66 -7.86 7.13
N GLY A 149 19.07 -9.05 6.63
CA GLY A 149 19.05 -10.27 7.37
C GLY A 149 19.70 -10.13 8.73
N GLY A 150 18.89 -10.26 9.75
CA GLY A 150 19.38 -10.38 11.10
C GLY A 150 19.44 -11.83 11.47
#